data_a34aa61d5a131768fa5208bc77ba6a45
#
_entry.id   a34aa61d5a131768fa5208bc77ba6a45
#
_cell.length_a   1.000
_cell.length_b   1.000
_cell.length_c   1.000
_cell.angle_alpha   90.00
_cell.angle_beta   90.00
_cell.angle_gamma   90.00
#
_symmetry.space_group_name_H-M   'P 1'
#
loop_
_entity.id
_entity.type
_entity.pdbx_description
1 polymer ?
#
loop_
_entity_poly.entity_id
_entity_poly.type
_entity_poly.pdbx_seq_one_letter_code
_entity_poly.pdbx_strand_id
1 'polypeptide(L)'
;MINRETRLQALSTFLKSKRAKIMPGDAGFPSGTRRRTPGLRREEVAQLAGVSPTWYTWLEQGRDIKVSASVLDCVAAALQMNDDERKYLYALAFESGHGAVQINEEYFEITPSLQRILQELRFCPTIISDRRCQIVGWNQAASHVFMDFEQIPAEQRNMIQLLFSRKEFRRLAGNWDHFVGGFLAIFRAYYGQYVQDEWYERFIEEMKEGHPEFQYLWEQSQVSSAPDVLLEFRHAKVGKMLFHLTSLQVQGSTDLRCSVYTPAPETSTETKLRRLMERQE
;
A
#
# COMPACT_ATOMS: atom_id res chain seq x y z
N MET A 1 9.40 9.06 -20.05
CA MET A 1 8.08 9.78 -20.10
C MET A 1 7.03 8.74 -19.80
N ILE A 2 6.41 8.82 -18.63
CA ILE A 2 5.27 7.95 -18.30
C ILE A 2 4.27 8.07 -19.42
N ASN A 3 3.85 6.92 -19.89
CA ASN A 3 2.79 6.86 -20.87
C ASN A 3 1.54 7.46 -20.19
N ARG A 4 1.13 8.64 -20.65
CA ARG A 4 -0.12 9.31 -20.23
C ARG A 4 -1.28 8.31 -20.19
N GLU A 5 -1.24 7.34 -21.06
CA GLU A 5 -2.21 6.27 -21.18
C GLU A 5 -2.24 5.37 -19.94
N THR A 6 -1.08 4.98 -19.38
CA THR A 6 -0.99 4.15 -18.16
C THR A 6 -1.56 4.87 -16.94
N ARG A 7 -1.26 6.18 -16.78
CA ARG A 7 -1.82 7.00 -15.70
C ARG A 7 -3.35 7.11 -15.80
N LEU A 8 -3.87 7.36 -16.98
CA LEU A 8 -5.31 7.45 -17.23
C LEU A 8 -6.00 6.10 -17.05
N GLN A 9 -5.34 5.00 -17.39
CA GLN A 9 -5.83 3.66 -17.12
C GLN A 9 -5.86 3.34 -15.63
N ALA A 10 -4.84 3.76 -14.87
CA ALA A 10 -4.82 3.63 -13.40
C ALA A 10 -5.97 4.43 -12.76
N LEU A 11 -6.22 5.67 -13.23
CA LEU A 11 -7.35 6.49 -12.81
C LEU A 11 -8.68 5.78 -13.06
N SER A 12 -8.85 5.24 -14.26
CA SER A 12 -10.04 4.47 -14.65
C SER A 12 -10.31 3.28 -13.73
N THR A 13 -9.29 2.48 -13.49
CA THR A 13 -9.38 1.29 -12.63
C THR A 13 -9.70 1.68 -11.19
N PHE A 14 -9.05 2.72 -10.68
CA PHE A 14 -9.28 3.22 -9.32
C PHE A 14 -10.72 3.71 -9.11
N LEU A 15 -11.23 4.58 -10.00
CA LEU A 15 -12.60 5.11 -9.91
C LEU A 15 -13.67 4.00 -10.01
N LYS A 16 -13.49 3.05 -10.92
CA LYS A 16 -14.39 1.88 -11.05
C LYS A 16 -14.41 1.05 -9.78
N SER A 17 -13.26 0.76 -9.20
CA SER A 17 -13.14 0.00 -7.96
C SER A 17 -13.83 0.71 -6.79
N LYS A 18 -13.60 2.02 -6.63
CA LYS A 18 -14.25 2.81 -5.56
C LYS A 18 -15.77 2.83 -5.71
N ARG A 19 -16.28 3.10 -6.91
CA ARG A 19 -17.70 3.11 -7.19
C ARG A 19 -18.37 1.76 -6.94
N ALA A 20 -17.71 0.66 -7.26
CA ALA A 20 -18.25 -0.69 -7.08
C ALA A 20 -18.40 -1.09 -5.59
N LYS A 21 -17.66 -0.44 -4.68
CA LYS A 21 -17.67 -0.77 -3.24
C LYS A 21 -18.77 -0.07 -2.45
N ILE A 22 -19.35 1.02 -2.97
CA ILE A 22 -20.37 1.79 -2.25
C ILE A 22 -21.74 1.20 -2.49
N MET A 23 -22.40 0.78 -1.42
CA MET A 23 -23.76 0.28 -1.52
C MET A 23 -24.73 1.44 -1.81
N PRO A 24 -25.67 1.29 -2.75
CA PRO A 24 -26.60 2.36 -3.09
C PRO A 24 -27.41 2.89 -1.92
N GLY A 25 -27.80 2.02 -0.98
CA GLY A 25 -28.53 2.40 0.23
C GLY A 25 -27.73 3.35 1.13
N ASP A 26 -26.41 3.15 1.25
CA ASP A 26 -25.52 4.00 2.05
C ASP A 26 -25.33 5.39 1.44
N ALA A 27 -25.58 5.51 0.13
CA ALA A 27 -25.53 6.76 -0.62
C ALA A 27 -26.92 7.40 -0.86
N GLY A 28 -27.98 6.91 -0.20
CA GLY A 28 -29.33 7.45 -0.30
C GLY A 28 -30.11 7.04 -1.55
N PHE A 29 -29.65 6.02 -2.29
CA PHE A 29 -30.38 5.50 -3.46
C PHE A 29 -31.16 4.22 -3.14
N PRO A 30 -32.31 3.99 -3.77
CA PRO A 30 -33.12 2.80 -3.53
C PRO A 30 -32.34 1.52 -3.93
N SER A 31 -32.32 0.54 -3.02
CA SER A 31 -31.77 -0.78 -3.25
C SER A 31 -32.80 -1.62 -4.04
N GLY A 32 -32.78 -1.49 -5.36
CA GLY A 32 -33.74 -2.22 -6.21
C GLY A 32 -33.27 -3.65 -6.50
N THR A 33 -34.21 -4.61 -6.51
CA THR A 33 -34.00 -6.05 -6.77
C THR A 33 -33.47 -6.40 -8.19
N ARG A 34 -33.37 -5.42 -9.09
CA ARG A 34 -32.98 -5.61 -10.50
C ARG A 34 -31.68 -4.90 -10.91
N ARG A 35 -30.74 -4.67 -9.95
CA ARG A 35 -29.47 -4.02 -10.28
C ARG A 35 -28.48 -5.02 -10.91
N ARG A 36 -27.91 -4.65 -12.07
CA ARG A 36 -26.85 -5.43 -12.73
C ARG A 36 -25.45 -5.15 -12.15
N THR A 37 -25.29 -4.06 -11.39
CA THR A 37 -24.01 -3.64 -10.76
C THR A 37 -24.19 -3.64 -9.25
N PRO A 38 -23.29 -4.26 -8.48
CA PRO A 38 -23.39 -4.32 -7.02
C PRO A 38 -23.25 -2.95 -6.34
N GLY A 39 -22.46 -2.03 -6.90
CA GLY A 39 -22.23 -0.70 -6.36
C GLY A 39 -23.07 0.40 -7.01
N LEU A 40 -22.63 1.65 -6.84
CA LEU A 40 -23.27 2.82 -7.46
C LEU A 40 -23.20 2.75 -8.99
N ARG A 41 -24.21 3.31 -9.65
CA ARG A 41 -24.18 3.59 -11.10
C ARG A 41 -23.43 4.88 -11.36
N ARG A 42 -22.93 5.07 -12.60
CA ARG A 42 -22.25 6.32 -13.00
C ARG A 42 -23.11 7.55 -12.84
N GLU A 43 -24.41 7.43 -13.18
CA GLU A 43 -25.39 8.50 -13.03
C GLU A 43 -25.58 8.88 -11.55
N GLU A 44 -25.52 7.90 -10.63
CA GLU A 44 -25.68 8.13 -9.20
C GLU A 44 -24.45 8.86 -8.62
N VAL A 45 -23.23 8.46 -9.03
CA VAL A 45 -22.02 9.19 -8.65
C VAL A 45 -22.01 10.60 -9.22
N ALA A 46 -22.39 10.77 -10.49
CA ALA A 46 -22.48 12.07 -11.12
C ALA A 46 -23.48 13.00 -10.40
N GLN A 47 -24.61 12.46 -9.97
CA GLN A 47 -25.63 13.19 -9.19
C GLN A 47 -25.05 13.63 -7.83
N LEU A 48 -24.39 12.74 -7.09
CA LEU A 48 -23.76 13.04 -5.79
C LEU A 48 -22.64 14.07 -5.93
N ALA A 49 -21.85 13.97 -6.98
CA ALA A 49 -20.73 14.88 -7.25
C ALA A 49 -21.14 16.21 -7.89
N GLY A 50 -22.42 16.38 -8.26
CA GLY A 50 -22.91 17.60 -8.93
C GLY A 50 -22.33 17.81 -10.33
N VAL A 51 -22.00 16.72 -11.06
CA VAL A 51 -21.44 16.76 -12.41
C VAL A 51 -22.35 16.06 -13.41
N SER A 52 -22.13 16.28 -14.72
CA SER A 52 -22.93 15.57 -15.71
C SER A 52 -22.55 14.07 -15.78
N PRO A 53 -23.50 13.15 -16.02
CA PRO A 53 -23.21 11.73 -16.19
C PRO A 53 -22.21 11.44 -17.32
N THR A 54 -22.26 12.21 -18.39
CA THR A 54 -21.33 12.11 -19.52
C THR A 54 -19.90 12.47 -19.09
N TRP A 55 -19.74 13.56 -18.32
CA TRP A 55 -18.45 14.01 -17.83
C TRP A 55 -17.82 12.98 -16.89
N TYR A 56 -18.60 12.49 -15.90
CA TYR A 56 -18.10 11.44 -15.00
C TYR A 56 -17.75 10.15 -15.75
N THR A 57 -18.53 9.78 -16.76
CA THR A 57 -18.25 8.64 -17.62
C THR A 57 -16.89 8.79 -18.32
N TRP A 58 -16.58 9.97 -18.85
CA TRP A 58 -15.29 10.24 -19.50
C TRP A 58 -14.14 10.17 -18.49
N LEU A 59 -14.30 10.72 -17.28
CA LEU A 59 -13.30 10.62 -16.23
C LEU A 59 -13.06 9.16 -15.83
N GLU A 60 -14.12 8.39 -15.58
CA GLU A 60 -14.03 6.98 -15.21
C GLU A 60 -13.48 6.10 -16.34
N GLN A 61 -13.64 6.49 -17.59
CA GLN A 61 -13.01 5.82 -18.73
C GLN A 61 -11.54 6.16 -18.91
N GLY A 62 -10.98 7.05 -18.12
CA GLY A 62 -9.61 7.50 -18.26
C GLY A 62 -9.41 8.35 -19.52
N ARG A 63 -10.44 9.09 -19.98
CA ARG A 63 -10.26 10.04 -21.07
C ARG A 63 -9.51 11.26 -20.57
N ASP A 64 -8.69 11.80 -21.45
CA ASP A 64 -7.98 13.03 -21.18
C ASP A 64 -8.91 14.24 -21.20
N ILE A 65 -9.43 14.60 -20.04
CA ILE A 65 -10.31 15.75 -19.84
C ILE A 65 -9.70 16.72 -18.84
N LYS A 66 -9.92 18.02 -19.04
CA LYS A 66 -9.52 19.01 -18.05
C LYS A 66 -10.42 18.89 -16.83
N VAL A 67 -9.79 18.69 -15.66
CA VAL A 67 -10.46 18.53 -14.38
C VAL A 67 -9.99 19.63 -13.43
N SER A 68 -10.92 20.24 -12.68
CA SER A 68 -10.56 21.18 -11.60
C SER A 68 -10.43 20.46 -10.26
N ALA A 69 -9.64 21.00 -9.36
CA ALA A 69 -9.49 20.46 -7.99
C ALA A 69 -10.84 20.36 -7.28
N SER A 70 -11.67 21.40 -7.37
CA SER A 70 -13.01 21.43 -6.73
C SER A 70 -13.94 20.33 -7.23
N VAL A 71 -13.88 19.99 -8.51
CA VAL A 71 -14.68 18.88 -9.08
C VAL A 71 -14.16 17.54 -8.61
N LEU A 72 -12.84 17.36 -8.50
CA LEU A 72 -12.26 16.13 -7.93
C LEU A 72 -12.64 15.97 -6.45
N ASP A 73 -12.71 17.06 -5.68
CA ASP A 73 -13.19 17.02 -4.29
C ASP A 73 -14.62 16.52 -4.20
N CYS A 74 -15.51 16.99 -5.08
CA CYS A 74 -16.89 16.52 -5.14
C CYS A 74 -16.97 15.03 -5.52
N VAL A 75 -16.15 14.59 -6.47
CA VAL A 75 -16.06 13.16 -6.85
C VAL A 75 -15.52 12.32 -5.69
N ALA A 76 -14.47 12.79 -5.01
CA ALA A 76 -13.90 12.10 -3.87
C ALA A 76 -14.91 11.96 -2.71
N ALA A 77 -15.66 13.03 -2.43
CA ALA A 77 -16.74 13.01 -1.43
C ALA A 77 -17.87 12.05 -1.83
N ALA A 78 -18.31 12.09 -3.09
CA ALA A 78 -19.35 11.19 -3.61
C ALA A 78 -18.94 9.72 -3.55
N LEU A 79 -17.64 9.44 -3.69
CA LEU A 79 -17.06 8.11 -3.60
C LEU A 79 -16.52 7.77 -2.20
N GLN A 80 -16.83 8.58 -1.17
CA GLN A 80 -16.46 8.37 0.23
C GLN A 80 -14.98 8.06 0.43
N MET A 81 -14.11 8.77 -0.31
CA MET A 81 -12.67 8.56 -0.27
C MET A 81 -12.06 9.16 1.01
N ASN A 82 -11.16 8.41 1.64
CA ASN A 82 -10.31 8.93 2.70
C ASN A 82 -9.21 9.87 2.14
N ASP A 83 -8.44 10.50 3.03
CA ASP A 83 -7.43 11.49 2.64
C ASP A 83 -6.33 10.91 1.73
N ASP A 84 -5.90 9.67 1.96
CA ASP A 84 -4.89 9.00 1.13
C ASP A 84 -5.43 8.66 -0.26
N GLU A 85 -6.66 8.21 -0.34
CA GLU A 85 -7.37 7.94 -1.59
C GLU A 85 -7.61 9.22 -2.40
N ARG A 86 -7.90 10.34 -1.71
CA ARG A 86 -8.00 11.68 -2.34
C ARG A 86 -6.67 12.12 -2.92
N LYS A 87 -5.58 12.02 -2.15
CA LYS A 87 -4.22 12.32 -2.64
C LYS A 87 -3.87 11.49 -3.87
N TYR A 88 -4.20 10.20 -3.85
CA TYR A 88 -3.98 9.30 -4.98
C TYR A 88 -4.82 9.70 -6.21
N LEU A 89 -6.10 10.01 -6.03
CA LEU A 89 -6.97 10.54 -7.09
C LEU A 89 -6.36 11.78 -7.75
N TYR A 90 -5.89 12.74 -6.93
CA TYR A 90 -5.27 13.97 -7.42
C TYR A 90 -3.99 13.69 -8.21
N ALA A 91 -3.13 12.81 -7.70
CA ALA A 91 -1.90 12.42 -8.38
C ALA A 91 -2.16 11.79 -9.76
N LEU A 92 -3.22 11.00 -9.88
CA LEU A 92 -3.63 10.39 -11.15
C LEU A 92 -4.35 11.36 -12.09
N ALA A 93 -5.10 12.34 -11.58
CA ALA A 93 -5.89 13.25 -12.39
C ALA A 93 -5.08 14.42 -12.96
N PHE A 94 -4.13 14.94 -12.18
CA PHE A 94 -3.31 16.08 -12.62
C PHE A 94 -1.98 15.60 -13.21
N GLU A 95 -1.60 16.14 -14.36
CA GLU A 95 -0.21 16.08 -14.79
C GLU A 95 0.63 16.86 -13.80
N SER A 96 1.53 16.18 -13.10
CA SER A 96 2.35 16.78 -12.04
C SER A 96 3.23 17.89 -12.60
N GLY A 97 2.73 19.12 -12.54
CA GLY A 97 3.52 20.34 -12.79
C GLY A 97 4.13 20.94 -11.51
N HIS A 98 4.00 20.26 -10.36
CA HIS A 98 4.49 20.78 -9.10
C HIS A 98 5.48 19.79 -8.46
N GLY A 99 6.74 20.08 -8.66
CA GLY A 99 7.87 19.44 -8.00
C GLY A 99 8.20 18.06 -8.60
N ALA A 100 8.85 18.06 -9.77
CA ALA A 100 9.69 16.95 -10.11
C ALA A 100 10.75 16.83 -9.00
N VAL A 101 10.50 15.97 -8.02
CA VAL A 101 11.57 15.50 -7.14
C VAL A 101 12.58 14.87 -8.08
N GLN A 102 13.74 15.49 -8.22
CA GLN A 102 14.85 14.87 -8.94
C GLN A 102 15.08 13.52 -8.26
N ILE A 103 14.78 12.46 -8.98
CA ILE A 103 15.02 11.10 -8.53
C ILE A 103 16.54 10.90 -8.67
N ASN A 104 17.28 11.32 -7.65
CA ASN A 104 18.63 10.84 -7.49
C ASN A 104 18.50 9.34 -7.16
N GLU A 105 19.17 8.50 -7.94
CA GLU A 105 19.43 7.10 -7.58
C GLU A 105 20.43 7.05 -6.43
N GLU A 106 20.11 7.69 -5.31
CA GLU A 106 20.93 7.65 -4.12
C GLU A 106 20.76 6.28 -3.45
N TYR A 107 21.86 5.57 -3.32
CA TYR A 107 21.97 4.45 -2.40
C TYR A 107 21.57 4.96 -1.01
N PHE A 108 20.50 4.41 -0.47
CA PHE A 108 20.02 4.78 0.85
C PHE A 108 20.93 4.15 1.90
N GLU A 109 21.88 4.91 2.43
CA GLU A 109 22.64 4.49 3.59
C GLU A 109 21.83 4.74 4.87
N ILE A 110 21.72 3.69 5.68
CA ILE A 110 21.16 3.84 7.02
C ILE A 110 22.14 4.62 7.86
N THR A 111 21.72 5.80 8.34
CA THR A 111 22.56 6.62 9.21
C THR A 111 22.95 5.86 10.50
N PRO A 112 24.12 6.13 11.11
CA PRO A 112 24.50 5.51 12.38
C PRO A 112 23.46 5.68 13.48
N SER A 113 22.75 6.82 13.51
CA SER A 113 21.67 7.07 14.46
C SER A 113 20.48 6.15 14.23
N LEU A 114 20.08 5.94 12.98
CA LEU A 114 18.99 5.04 12.63
C LEU A 114 19.36 3.58 12.91
N GLN A 115 20.62 3.21 12.65
CA GLN A 115 21.13 1.89 13.01
C GLN A 115 21.11 1.66 14.53
N ARG A 116 21.43 2.69 15.32
CA ARG A 116 21.34 2.63 16.78
C ARG A 116 19.89 2.42 17.23
N ILE A 117 18.92 3.11 16.63
CA ILE A 117 17.49 2.93 16.92
C ILE A 117 17.06 1.48 16.64
N LEU A 118 17.48 0.90 15.50
CA LEU A 118 17.20 -0.51 15.18
C LEU A 118 17.71 -1.47 16.25
N GLN A 119 18.92 -1.21 16.80
CA GLN A 119 19.51 -2.02 17.85
C GLN A 119 18.76 -1.90 19.19
N GLU A 120 18.26 -0.71 19.53
CA GLU A 120 17.48 -0.49 20.75
C GLU A 120 16.08 -1.10 20.70
N LEU A 121 15.50 -1.26 19.52
CA LEU A 121 14.19 -1.91 19.29
C LEU A 121 14.30 -3.46 19.34
N ARG A 122 14.99 -4.00 20.37
CA ARG A 122 15.36 -5.41 20.47
C ARG A 122 14.21 -6.41 20.32
N PHE A 123 13.04 -6.10 20.90
CA PHE A 123 11.88 -6.98 20.91
C PHE A 123 10.73 -6.47 20.04
N CYS A 124 11.01 -5.54 19.14
CA CYS A 124 10.06 -5.04 18.17
C CYS A 124 10.64 -5.32 16.77
N PRO A 125 10.23 -6.38 16.08
CA PRO A 125 10.66 -6.59 14.70
C PRO A 125 10.52 -5.31 13.90
N THR A 126 11.61 -4.87 13.28
CA THR A 126 11.64 -3.56 12.62
C THR A 126 12.32 -3.69 11.27
N ILE A 127 11.67 -3.15 10.25
CA ILE A 127 12.16 -3.13 8.86
C ILE A 127 12.17 -1.69 8.38
N ILE A 128 13.24 -1.27 7.72
CA ILE A 128 13.34 0.00 7.02
C ILE A 128 13.30 -0.27 5.53
N SER A 129 12.41 0.39 4.83
CA SER A 129 12.30 0.32 3.38
C SER A 129 12.25 1.72 2.76
N ASP A 130 12.65 1.80 1.49
CA ASP A 130 12.50 3.01 0.68
C ASP A 130 11.08 3.13 0.09
N ARG A 131 10.86 4.18 -0.72
CA ARG A 131 9.59 4.43 -1.43
C ARG A 131 9.20 3.31 -2.40
N ARG A 132 10.17 2.56 -2.95
CA ARG A 132 9.93 1.40 -3.82
C ARG A 132 9.68 0.11 -3.04
N CYS A 133 9.56 0.20 -1.71
CA CYS A 133 9.48 -0.93 -0.78
C CYS A 133 10.72 -1.84 -0.80
N GLN A 134 11.89 -1.31 -1.25
CA GLN A 134 13.16 -2.00 -1.15
C GLN A 134 13.61 -1.99 0.31
N ILE A 135 13.89 -3.16 0.89
CA ILE A 135 14.35 -3.30 2.27
C ILE A 135 15.83 -2.92 2.32
N VAL A 136 16.11 -1.84 3.06
CA VAL A 136 17.47 -1.29 3.21
C VAL A 136 18.05 -1.52 4.61
N GLY A 137 17.18 -1.88 5.59
CA GLY A 137 17.60 -2.20 6.94
C GLY A 137 16.58 -2.96 7.75
N TRP A 138 17.06 -3.65 8.76
CA TRP A 138 16.23 -4.43 9.69
C TRP A 138 16.99 -4.68 10.99
N ASN A 139 16.28 -5.08 12.03
CA ASN A 139 16.91 -5.54 13.25
C ASN A 139 16.87 -7.07 13.38
N GLN A 140 17.58 -7.58 14.36
CA GLN A 140 17.68 -9.02 14.61
C GLN A 140 16.30 -9.65 14.88
N ALA A 141 15.39 -8.96 15.57
CA ALA A 141 14.04 -9.46 15.80
C ALA A 141 13.27 -9.67 14.48
N ALA A 142 13.45 -8.79 13.49
CA ALA A 142 12.85 -8.95 12.17
C ALA A 142 13.41 -10.18 11.44
N SER A 143 14.72 -10.43 11.51
CA SER A 143 15.31 -11.64 10.94
C SER A 143 14.74 -12.92 11.54
N HIS A 144 14.48 -12.92 12.85
CA HIS A 144 13.91 -14.10 13.52
C HIS A 144 12.44 -14.32 13.24
N VAL A 145 11.66 -13.25 13.09
CA VAL A 145 10.21 -13.34 12.89
C VAL A 145 9.85 -13.57 11.43
N PHE A 146 10.49 -12.87 10.51
CA PHE A 146 10.18 -12.94 9.08
C PHE A 146 11.08 -13.94 8.37
N MET A 147 12.34 -13.58 8.16
CA MET A 147 13.36 -14.38 7.50
C MET A 147 14.72 -13.70 7.62
N ASP A 148 15.79 -14.43 7.38
CA ASP A 148 17.13 -13.87 7.31
C ASP A 148 17.30 -13.10 5.98
N PHE A 149 17.14 -11.79 6.04
CA PHE A 149 17.27 -10.91 4.88
C PHE A 149 18.74 -10.84 4.36
N GLU A 150 19.74 -11.18 5.16
CA GLU A 150 21.12 -11.20 4.72
C GLU A 150 21.40 -12.28 3.66
N GLN A 151 20.61 -13.38 3.69
CA GLN A 151 20.69 -14.45 2.71
C GLN A 151 20.06 -14.08 1.35
N ILE A 152 19.44 -12.91 1.24
CA ILE A 152 18.76 -12.45 0.01
C ILE A 152 19.65 -11.37 -0.63
N PRO A 153 19.98 -11.46 -1.92
CA PRO A 153 20.68 -10.39 -2.65
C PRO A 153 19.97 -9.05 -2.51
N ALA A 154 20.73 -7.96 -2.37
CA ALA A 154 20.17 -6.64 -2.08
C ALA A 154 19.08 -6.21 -3.08
N GLU A 155 19.31 -6.47 -4.36
CA GLU A 155 18.38 -6.16 -5.45
C GLU A 155 17.06 -6.96 -5.40
N GLN A 156 17.04 -8.09 -4.69
CA GLN A 156 15.86 -8.95 -4.51
C GLN A 156 15.14 -8.72 -3.18
N ARG A 157 15.62 -7.78 -2.35
CA ARG A 157 15.02 -7.47 -1.03
C ARG A 157 13.83 -6.52 -1.14
N ASN A 158 13.03 -6.63 -2.18
CA ASN A 158 11.81 -5.85 -2.29
C ASN A 158 10.67 -6.51 -1.50
N MET A 159 10.06 -5.76 -0.54
CA MET A 159 9.04 -6.32 0.33
C MET A 159 7.84 -6.87 -0.46
N ILE A 160 7.37 -6.16 -1.50
CA ILE A 160 6.24 -6.61 -2.31
C ILE A 160 6.60 -7.91 -3.05
N GLN A 161 7.78 -7.97 -3.68
CA GLN A 161 8.23 -9.17 -4.35
C GLN A 161 8.39 -10.36 -3.38
N LEU A 162 8.96 -10.14 -2.20
CA LEU A 162 9.14 -11.18 -1.19
C LEU A 162 7.81 -11.75 -0.70
N LEU A 163 6.79 -10.92 -0.51
CA LEU A 163 5.46 -11.37 -0.09
C LEU A 163 4.88 -12.41 -1.05
N PHE A 164 5.05 -12.23 -2.35
CA PHE A 164 4.47 -13.14 -3.36
C PHE A 164 5.40 -14.28 -3.77
N SER A 165 6.72 -14.13 -3.63
CA SER A 165 7.71 -15.14 -4.03
C SER A 165 8.11 -16.09 -2.89
N ARG A 166 8.00 -15.68 -1.62
CA ARG A 166 8.48 -16.44 -0.45
C ARG A 166 7.34 -17.08 0.34
N LYS A 167 7.34 -18.41 0.42
CA LYS A 167 6.33 -19.19 1.15
C LYS A 167 6.34 -18.92 2.67
N GLU A 168 7.46 -18.43 3.19
CA GLU A 168 7.65 -18.08 4.60
C GLU A 168 6.63 -17.01 5.03
N PHE A 169 6.45 -15.96 4.26
CA PHE A 169 5.46 -14.91 4.54
C PHE A 169 4.04 -15.45 4.53
N ARG A 170 3.72 -16.31 3.55
CA ARG A 170 2.38 -16.91 3.48
C ARG A 170 2.07 -17.79 4.68
N ARG A 171 3.07 -18.52 5.17
CA ARG A 171 2.92 -19.37 6.37
C ARG A 171 2.84 -18.55 7.65
N LEU A 172 3.52 -17.40 7.68
CA LEU A 172 3.55 -16.50 8.82
C LEU A 172 2.22 -15.75 8.99
N ALA A 173 1.58 -15.34 7.91
CA ALA A 173 0.36 -14.54 7.95
C ALA A 173 -0.84 -15.36 8.49
N GLY A 174 -1.47 -14.89 9.55
CA GLY A 174 -2.69 -15.48 10.09
C GLY A 174 -3.91 -15.28 9.18
N ASN A 175 -3.98 -14.11 8.54
CA ASN A 175 -4.91 -13.75 7.47
C ASN A 175 -4.09 -13.12 6.33
N TRP A 176 -3.94 -13.86 5.25
CA TRP A 176 -3.09 -13.48 4.12
C TRP A 176 -3.58 -12.21 3.41
N ASP A 177 -4.85 -12.16 3.04
CA ASP A 177 -5.40 -11.05 2.26
C ASP A 177 -5.31 -9.73 3.04
N HIS A 178 -5.59 -9.79 4.34
CA HIS A 178 -5.45 -8.64 5.22
C HIS A 178 -3.99 -8.19 5.35
N PHE A 179 -3.08 -9.14 5.56
CA PHE A 179 -1.64 -8.87 5.70
C PHE A 179 -1.06 -8.23 4.45
N VAL A 180 -1.27 -8.86 3.28
CA VAL A 180 -0.74 -8.36 2.00
C VAL A 180 -1.46 -7.09 1.57
N GLY A 181 -2.76 -7.00 1.80
CA GLY A 181 -3.56 -5.81 1.47
C GLY A 181 -3.01 -4.53 2.09
N GLY A 182 -2.51 -4.61 3.34
CA GLY A 182 -1.85 -3.48 4.01
C GLY A 182 -0.57 -3.02 3.29
N PHE A 183 0.29 -3.95 2.86
CA PHE A 183 1.50 -3.59 2.11
C PHE A 183 1.19 -3.04 0.72
N LEU A 184 0.23 -3.63 0.02
CA LEU A 184 -0.18 -3.14 -1.31
C LEU A 184 -0.83 -1.75 -1.23
N ALA A 185 -1.57 -1.46 -0.16
CA ALA A 185 -2.15 -0.14 0.06
C ALA A 185 -1.07 0.94 0.25
N ILE A 186 -0.01 0.64 1.01
CA ILE A 186 1.16 1.51 1.17
C ILE A 186 1.89 1.68 -0.16
N PHE A 187 2.16 0.59 -0.87
CA PHE A 187 2.86 0.62 -2.16
C PHE A 187 2.10 1.45 -3.18
N ARG A 188 0.78 1.34 -3.20
CA ARG A 188 -0.09 2.15 -4.06
C ARG A 188 -0.03 3.63 -3.71
N ALA A 189 0.04 3.98 -2.41
CA ALA A 189 0.20 5.37 -1.99
C ALA A 189 1.51 5.98 -2.53
N TYR A 190 2.61 5.20 -2.50
CA TYR A 190 3.87 5.63 -3.13
C TYR A 190 3.76 5.72 -4.65
N TYR A 191 3.19 4.71 -5.32
CA TYR A 191 2.94 4.78 -6.75
C TYR A 191 2.20 6.06 -7.14
N GLY A 192 1.16 6.46 -6.38
CA GLY A 192 0.44 7.70 -6.61
C GLY A 192 1.30 8.97 -6.43
N GLN A 193 2.25 8.97 -5.49
CA GLN A 193 3.16 10.09 -5.28
C GLN A 193 4.24 10.19 -6.37
N TYR A 194 4.73 9.04 -6.85
CA TYR A 194 5.83 8.92 -7.80
C TYR A 194 5.38 8.34 -9.14
N VAL A 195 4.17 8.67 -9.56
CA VAL A 195 3.54 8.16 -10.79
C VAL A 195 4.36 8.40 -12.06
N GLN A 196 5.37 9.27 -12.01
CA GLN A 196 6.29 9.53 -13.14
C GLN A 196 7.57 8.68 -13.10
N ASP A 197 7.77 7.86 -12.10
CA ASP A 197 8.90 6.94 -12.03
C ASP A 197 8.56 5.65 -12.78
N GLU A 198 9.18 5.47 -13.97
CA GLU A 198 8.98 4.30 -14.84
C GLU A 198 9.28 2.96 -14.15
N TRP A 199 10.02 2.98 -13.02
CA TRP A 199 10.27 1.80 -12.23
C TRP A 199 8.97 1.16 -11.73
N TYR A 200 8.00 1.97 -11.24
CA TYR A 200 6.74 1.44 -10.72
C TYR A 200 5.91 0.73 -11.80
N GLU A 201 5.85 1.28 -13.01
CA GLU A 201 5.11 0.66 -14.11
C GLU A 201 5.68 -0.71 -14.44
N ARG A 202 7.01 -0.75 -14.68
CA ARG A 202 7.70 -2.01 -14.98
C ARG A 202 7.52 -3.04 -13.88
N PHE A 203 7.72 -2.63 -12.63
CA PHE A 203 7.58 -3.51 -11.48
C PHE A 203 6.17 -4.07 -11.34
N ILE A 204 5.12 -3.23 -11.52
CA ILE A 204 3.73 -3.66 -11.46
C ILE A 204 3.41 -4.66 -12.58
N GLU A 205 3.90 -4.44 -13.79
CA GLU A 205 3.71 -5.34 -14.92
C GLU A 205 4.40 -6.69 -14.67
N GLU A 206 5.66 -6.68 -14.28
CA GLU A 206 6.41 -7.90 -13.89
C GLU A 206 5.69 -8.69 -12.78
N MET A 207 5.19 -7.99 -11.77
CA MET A 207 4.47 -8.63 -10.68
C MET A 207 3.12 -9.21 -11.11
N LYS A 208 2.39 -8.57 -12.03
CA LYS A 208 1.13 -9.11 -12.58
C LYS A 208 1.37 -10.35 -13.43
N GLU A 209 2.41 -10.35 -14.27
CA GLU A 209 2.78 -11.49 -15.11
C GLU A 209 3.24 -12.69 -14.29
N GLY A 210 4.08 -12.43 -13.26
CA GLY A 210 4.65 -13.49 -12.43
C GLY A 210 3.71 -14.02 -11.33
N HIS A 211 2.73 -13.23 -10.91
CA HIS A 211 1.89 -13.52 -9.73
C HIS A 211 0.41 -13.17 -9.96
N PRO A 212 -0.44 -14.12 -10.41
CA PRO A 212 -1.88 -13.86 -10.64
C PRO A 212 -2.61 -13.34 -9.39
N GLU A 213 -2.20 -13.77 -8.19
CA GLU A 213 -2.75 -13.29 -6.93
C GLU A 213 -2.42 -11.81 -6.67
N PHE A 214 -1.21 -11.36 -7.08
CA PHE A 214 -0.86 -9.93 -7.02
C PHE A 214 -1.81 -9.11 -7.91
N GLN A 215 -2.05 -9.56 -9.14
CA GLN A 215 -2.97 -8.90 -10.06
C GLN A 215 -4.36 -8.72 -9.42
N TYR A 216 -4.92 -9.80 -8.89
CA TYR A 216 -6.23 -9.77 -8.23
C TYR A 216 -6.28 -8.77 -7.08
N LEU A 217 -5.31 -8.83 -6.15
CA LEU A 217 -5.26 -7.94 -4.99
C LEU A 217 -4.93 -6.49 -5.38
N TRP A 218 -4.10 -6.29 -6.40
CA TRP A 218 -3.82 -4.97 -6.94
C TRP A 218 -5.07 -4.30 -7.51
N GLU A 219 -5.93 -5.03 -8.19
CA GLU A 219 -7.20 -4.51 -8.75
C GLU A 219 -8.22 -4.12 -7.69
N GLN A 220 -8.11 -4.59 -6.44
CA GLN A 220 -8.95 -4.17 -5.31
C GLN A 220 -8.79 -2.68 -4.95
N SER A 221 -7.75 -2.02 -5.43
CA SER A 221 -7.54 -0.56 -5.35
C SER A 221 -7.64 0.03 -3.94
N GLN A 222 -7.14 -0.68 -2.92
CA GLN A 222 -6.99 -0.10 -1.57
C GLN A 222 -5.79 0.84 -1.54
N VAL A 223 -5.96 2.01 -0.90
CA VAL A 223 -4.89 3.00 -0.72
C VAL A 223 -4.83 3.37 0.76
N SER A 224 -3.65 3.30 1.35
CA SER A 224 -3.39 3.77 2.71
C SER A 224 -1.92 4.13 2.88
N SER A 225 -1.63 5.26 3.50
CA SER A 225 -0.26 5.65 3.85
C SER A 225 0.18 5.09 5.21
N ALA A 226 -0.76 4.73 6.07
CA ALA A 226 -0.49 4.21 7.41
C ALA A 226 -1.63 3.30 7.87
N PRO A 227 -1.64 2.01 7.49
CA PRO A 227 -2.63 1.10 8.04
C PRO A 227 -2.35 0.92 9.54
N ASP A 228 -3.32 1.28 10.38
CA ASP A 228 -3.33 0.86 11.78
C ASP A 228 -3.86 -0.57 11.83
N VAL A 229 -2.96 -1.53 11.98
CA VAL A 229 -3.32 -2.93 11.79
C VAL A 229 -2.78 -3.77 12.93
N LEU A 230 -3.69 -4.47 13.60
CA LEU A 230 -3.34 -5.60 14.44
C LEU A 230 -3.06 -6.81 13.54
N LEU A 231 -1.81 -7.24 13.47
CA LEU A 231 -1.37 -8.35 12.63
C LEU A 231 -1.22 -9.63 13.44
N GLU A 232 -1.82 -10.70 12.96
CA GLU A 232 -1.63 -12.05 13.49
C GLU A 232 -0.54 -12.77 12.68
N PHE A 233 0.53 -13.18 13.38
CA PHE A 233 1.58 -14.02 12.83
C PHE A 233 1.55 -15.42 13.44
N ARG A 234 1.78 -16.44 12.63
CA ARG A 234 1.88 -17.85 13.03
C ARG A 234 3.29 -18.36 12.79
N HIS A 235 4.17 -18.10 13.75
CA HIS A 235 5.57 -18.48 13.63
C HIS A 235 5.76 -19.97 13.94
N ALA A 236 6.58 -20.68 13.11
CA ALA A 236 6.75 -22.13 13.19
C ALA A 236 7.26 -22.62 14.56
N LYS A 237 8.15 -21.85 15.23
CA LYS A 237 8.78 -22.25 16.49
C LYS A 237 7.99 -21.83 17.75
N VAL A 238 7.27 -20.69 17.69
CA VAL A 238 6.62 -20.08 18.87
C VAL A 238 5.10 -19.91 18.73
N GLY A 239 4.54 -20.29 17.58
CA GLY A 239 3.10 -20.26 17.32
C GLY A 239 2.56 -18.85 17.10
N LYS A 240 1.32 -18.59 17.51
CA LYS A 240 0.60 -17.34 17.29
C LYS A 240 1.23 -16.17 18.05
N MET A 241 1.47 -15.07 17.34
CA MET A 241 1.90 -13.77 17.88
C MET A 241 1.00 -12.67 17.32
N LEU A 242 0.77 -11.61 18.08
CA LEU A 242 -0.03 -10.46 17.71
C LEU A 242 0.81 -9.18 17.80
N PHE A 243 0.81 -8.39 16.74
CA PHE A 243 1.59 -7.16 16.65
C PHE A 243 0.73 -5.98 16.22
N HIS A 244 0.98 -4.82 16.81
CA HIS A 244 0.59 -3.55 16.21
C HIS A 244 1.68 -3.07 15.27
N LEU A 245 1.31 -2.75 14.04
CA LEU A 245 2.24 -2.15 13.08
C LEU A 245 2.19 -0.63 13.22
N THR A 246 3.31 -0.03 13.60
CA THR A 246 3.53 1.42 13.56
C THR A 246 4.46 1.75 12.42
N SER A 247 4.04 2.66 11.55
CA SER A 247 4.82 3.10 10.40
C SER A 247 5.31 4.53 10.63
N LEU A 248 6.62 4.71 10.69
CA LEU A 248 7.27 6.01 10.89
C LEU A 248 8.00 6.42 9.61
N GLN A 249 7.80 7.67 9.19
CA GLN A 249 8.57 8.24 8.08
C GLN A 249 9.83 8.89 8.64
N VAL A 250 10.98 8.56 8.07
CA VAL A 250 12.26 9.19 8.41
C VAL A 250 12.37 10.51 7.66
N GLN A 251 12.45 11.63 8.39
CA GLN A 251 12.63 12.93 7.78
C GLN A 251 14.10 13.13 7.33
N GLY A 252 14.27 13.66 6.14
CA GLY A 252 15.59 13.91 5.55
C GLY A 252 15.55 13.87 4.02
N SER A 253 16.71 13.67 3.42
CA SER A 253 16.87 13.59 1.95
C SER A 253 16.35 12.28 1.33
N THR A 254 15.84 11.35 2.15
CA THR A 254 15.47 10.01 1.73
C THR A 254 14.03 9.66 2.17
N ASP A 255 13.24 9.12 1.25
CA ASP A 255 11.88 8.63 1.53
C ASP A 255 11.94 7.25 2.21
N LEU A 256 12.56 7.20 3.40
CA LEU A 256 12.64 5.99 4.19
C LEU A 256 11.44 5.85 5.12
N ARG A 257 10.91 4.65 5.19
CA ARG A 257 9.87 4.23 6.12
C ARG A 257 10.40 3.17 7.07
N CYS A 258 10.22 3.40 8.36
CA CYS A 258 10.52 2.46 9.42
C CYS A 258 9.22 1.78 9.86
N SER A 259 9.07 0.50 9.59
CA SER A 259 7.94 -0.33 9.99
C SER A 259 8.27 -1.09 11.26
N VAL A 260 7.67 -0.69 12.38
CA VAL A 260 7.91 -1.26 13.72
C VAL A 260 6.72 -2.12 14.12
N TYR A 261 6.97 -3.39 14.40
CA TYR A 261 5.98 -4.35 14.85
C TYR A 261 6.08 -4.49 16.38
N THR A 262 5.21 -3.78 17.09
CA THR A 262 5.19 -3.82 18.57
C THR A 262 4.30 -4.96 19.05
N PRO A 263 4.73 -5.78 20.03
CA PRO A 263 3.89 -6.80 20.63
C PRO A 263 2.57 -6.21 21.14
N ALA A 264 1.44 -6.81 20.77
CA ALA A 264 0.15 -6.36 21.27
C ALA A 264 0.09 -6.56 22.81
N PRO A 265 -0.37 -5.54 23.57
CA PRO A 265 -0.48 -5.63 25.03
C PRO A 265 -1.40 -6.79 25.43
N GLU A 266 -1.21 -7.30 26.65
CA GLU A 266 -2.00 -8.41 27.22
C GLU A 266 -1.95 -9.72 26.43
N THR A 267 -0.92 -9.90 25.59
CA THR A 267 -0.67 -11.13 24.84
C THR A 267 0.65 -11.78 25.25
N SER A 268 0.82 -13.07 24.91
CA SER A 268 2.10 -13.77 25.12
C SER A 268 3.18 -13.44 24.08
N THR A 269 2.95 -12.45 23.21
CA THR A 269 3.82 -12.16 22.05
C THR A 269 5.21 -11.74 22.49
N GLU A 270 5.34 -10.85 23.45
CA GLU A 270 6.65 -10.40 23.95
C GLU A 270 7.45 -11.55 24.56
N THR A 271 6.84 -12.39 25.40
CA THR A 271 7.49 -13.56 25.98
C THR A 271 7.96 -14.54 24.89
N LYS A 272 7.17 -14.73 23.85
CA LYS A 272 7.52 -15.59 22.72
C LYS A 272 8.70 -15.03 21.90
N LEU A 273 8.75 -13.71 21.69
CA LEU A 273 9.87 -13.05 21.04
C LEU A 273 11.16 -13.20 21.84
N ARG A 274 11.13 -12.95 23.16
CA ARG A 274 12.28 -13.16 24.05
C ARG A 274 12.82 -14.59 23.92
N ARG A 275 11.95 -15.59 24.01
CA ARG A 275 12.32 -17.01 23.84
C ARG A 275 12.88 -17.31 22.43
N LEU A 276 12.37 -16.63 21.40
CA LEU A 276 12.84 -16.84 20.03
C LEU A 276 14.27 -16.32 19.85
N MET A 277 14.63 -15.21 20.52
CA MET A 277 15.93 -14.57 20.44
C MET A 277 16.99 -15.25 21.33
N GLU A 278 16.60 -15.70 22.55
CA GLU A 278 17.52 -16.37 23.50
C GLU A 278 17.99 -17.76 23.05
N ARG A 279 17.29 -18.42 22.14
CA ARG A 279 17.63 -19.77 21.66
C ARG A 279 18.72 -19.83 20.59
N GLN A 280 19.35 -18.72 20.24
CA GLN A 280 20.38 -18.66 19.22
C GLN A 280 21.70 -18.02 19.72
N GLU A 281 21.83 -17.72 21.04
CA GLU A 281 23.09 -17.56 21.70
C GLU A 281 23.64 -18.95 22.14
#